data_7dd5ffe35ca3e402511d745e90ab0c64
#
_entry.id   7dd5ffe35ca3e402511d745e90ab0c64
#
_cell.length_a   1.000
_cell.length_b   1.000
_cell.length_c   1.000
_cell.angle_alpha   90.00
_cell.angle_beta   90.00
_cell.angle_gamma   90.00
#
_symmetry.space_group_name_H-M   'P 1'
#
loop_
_entity.id
_entity.type
_entity.pdbx_description
1 polymer ?
#
loop_
_entity_poly.entity_id
_entity_poly.type
_entity_poly.pdbx_seq_one_letter_code
_entity_poly.pdbx_strand_id
1 'polypeptide(L)'
;ESISYANEYVKDEKNVIDLAYGETLGEFSYVMSGKTVADAQNNTLVLNPMEGPWAGLGYPEIVDLTVFFHVRNKGIGNKLMDVVEQEAAKVSDMIYLAVGVHSGYGAAQRIYVKRGYIPDDSGVWYQGKQLEQYAPCCNNDDLLLFMSKKL
;
A
#
# COMPACT_ATOMS: atom_id res chain seq x y z
N GLU A 1 6.13 7.28 12.20
CA GLU A 1 4.65 7.45 12.10
C GLU A 1 4.01 6.34 11.26
N SER A 2 4.61 5.87 10.16
CA SER A 2 4.08 4.76 9.34
C SER A 2 4.01 3.41 10.06
N ILE A 3 4.88 3.18 11.04
CA ILE A 3 4.92 1.94 11.85
C ILE A 3 3.68 1.83 12.76
N SER A 4 3.08 2.94 13.19
CA SER A 4 1.89 2.91 14.05
C SER A 4 0.62 2.48 13.32
N TYR A 5 0.48 2.82 12.04
CA TYR A 5 -0.68 2.42 11.24
C TYR A 5 -0.70 0.91 10.96
N ALA A 6 0.43 0.33 10.59
CA ALA A 6 0.53 -1.11 10.40
C ALA A 6 0.15 -1.90 11.66
N ASN A 7 0.51 -1.40 12.84
CA ASN A 7 0.20 -2.04 14.12
C ASN A 7 -1.28 -1.96 14.53
N GLU A 8 -2.03 -0.97 14.06
CA GLU A 8 -3.47 -0.88 14.34
C GLU A 8 -4.30 -1.87 13.50
N TYR A 9 -3.84 -2.22 12.30
CA TYR A 9 -4.51 -3.17 11.40
C TYR A 9 -4.18 -4.63 11.69
N VAL A 10 -3.11 -4.91 12.41
CA VAL A 10 -2.61 -6.27 12.61
C VAL A 10 -2.96 -6.80 13.99
N LYS A 11 -4.06 -7.53 14.07
CA LYS A 11 -4.36 -8.40 15.23
C LYS A 11 -3.73 -9.80 15.11
N ASP A 12 -3.22 -10.16 13.94
CA ASP A 12 -2.57 -11.45 13.65
C ASP A 12 -1.30 -11.19 12.83
N GLU A 13 -0.14 -11.44 13.43
CA GLU A 13 1.17 -11.26 12.79
C GLU A 13 1.32 -12.07 11.48
N LYS A 14 0.56 -13.13 11.31
CA LYS A 14 0.56 -13.95 10.09
C LYS A 14 -0.18 -13.31 8.92
N ASN A 15 -0.96 -12.26 9.17
CA ASN A 15 -1.74 -11.56 8.15
C ASN A 15 -0.96 -10.45 7.46
N VAL A 16 0.27 -10.16 7.90
CA VAL A 16 1.07 -9.05 7.37
C VAL A 16 2.41 -9.54 6.84
N ILE A 17 2.75 -9.06 5.66
CA ILE A 17 4.06 -9.25 5.05
C ILE A 17 4.72 -7.88 4.90
N ASP A 18 5.78 -7.67 5.65
CA ASP A 18 6.64 -6.51 5.51
C ASP A 18 7.78 -6.84 4.55
N LEU A 19 7.97 -6.02 3.54
CA LEU A 19 9.05 -6.13 2.58
C LEU A 19 10.03 -4.98 2.77
N ALA A 20 11.31 -5.31 2.81
CA ALA A 20 12.38 -4.33 2.86
C ALA A 20 13.39 -4.60 1.74
N TYR A 21 13.80 -3.56 1.04
CA TYR A 21 14.87 -3.60 0.06
C TYR A 21 16.08 -2.81 0.56
N GLY A 22 17.22 -3.47 0.66
CA GLY A 22 18.49 -2.84 1.05
C GLY A 22 19.40 -2.63 -0.16
N GLU A 23 19.86 -1.40 -0.40
CA GLU A 23 20.77 -1.09 -1.51
C GLU A 23 22.12 -1.83 -1.39
N THR A 24 22.60 -2.05 -0.19
CA THR A 24 23.89 -2.73 0.06
C THR A 24 23.88 -4.22 -0.25
N LEU A 25 22.71 -4.84 -0.28
CA LEU A 25 22.57 -6.28 -0.53
C LEU A 25 21.99 -6.60 -1.91
N GLY A 26 21.35 -5.62 -2.58
CA GLY A 26 20.69 -5.84 -3.86
C GLY A 26 19.55 -6.86 -3.81
N GLU A 27 19.14 -7.27 -2.62
CA GLU A 27 18.19 -8.35 -2.36
C GLU A 27 16.97 -7.86 -1.57
N PHE A 28 15.81 -8.47 -1.84
CA PHE A 28 14.63 -8.29 -1.02
C PHE A 28 14.72 -9.20 0.21
N SER A 29 14.60 -8.59 1.37
CA SER A 29 14.48 -9.33 2.64
C SER A 29 13.04 -9.33 3.09
N TYR A 30 12.54 -10.49 3.46
CA TYR A 30 11.26 -10.61 4.15
C TYR A 30 11.47 -10.31 5.62
N VAL A 31 10.72 -9.35 6.13
CA VAL A 31 10.65 -9.10 7.57
C VAL A 31 9.21 -9.35 8.02
N MET A 32 9.00 -10.44 8.72
CA MET A 32 7.76 -10.67 9.44
C MET A 32 7.72 -9.74 10.64
N SER A 33 6.82 -8.76 10.59
CA SER A 33 6.50 -7.73 11.59
C SER A 33 7.67 -7.06 12.35
N GLY A 34 7.80 -5.75 12.17
CA GLY A 34 8.40 -4.85 13.15
C GLY A 34 9.90 -4.64 13.12
N LYS A 35 10.64 -5.05 12.09
CA LYS A 35 12.07 -4.72 11.96
C LYS A 35 12.35 -3.93 10.70
N THR A 36 12.73 -2.67 10.88
CA THR A 36 13.22 -1.81 9.81
C THR A 36 14.73 -1.97 9.65
N VAL A 37 15.19 -2.10 8.41
CA VAL A 37 16.61 -1.98 8.07
C VAL A 37 16.88 -0.51 7.69
N ALA A 38 17.96 0.07 8.19
CA ALA A 38 18.23 1.52 8.12
C ALA A 38 18.26 2.11 6.70
N ASP A 39 18.59 1.32 5.69
CA ASP A 39 18.65 1.75 4.27
C ASP A 39 17.57 1.07 3.41
N ALA A 40 16.49 0.60 4.02
CA ALA A 40 15.48 -0.20 3.36
C ALA A 40 14.23 0.58 3.01
N GLN A 41 13.58 0.17 1.96
CA GLN A 41 12.24 0.55 1.57
C GLN A 41 11.26 -0.41 2.23
N ASN A 42 10.30 0.11 2.95
CA ASN A 42 9.28 -0.71 3.59
C ASN A 42 8.01 -0.70 2.77
N ASN A 43 7.45 -1.86 2.60
CA ASN A 43 6.14 -2.03 2.03
C ASN A 43 5.41 -3.13 2.77
N THR A 44 4.25 -2.80 3.31
CA THR A 44 3.43 -3.72 4.06
C THR A 44 2.27 -4.20 3.21
N LEU A 45 2.15 -5.52 3.09
CA LEU A 45 1.03 -6.20 2.47
C LEU A 45 0.17 -6.85 3.55
N VAL A 46 -1.06 -6.40 3.69
CA VAL A 46 -2.07 -7.02 4.56
C VAL A 46 -2.87 -8.01 3.74
N LEU A 47 -2.83 -9.29 4.10
CA LEU A 47 -3.43 -10.36 3.30
C LEU A 47 -4.95 -10.40 3.38
N ASN A 48 -5.53 -10.05 4.52
CA ASN A 48 -6.98 -10.00 4.74
C ASN A 48 -7.36 -8.78 5.57
N PRO A 49 -7.43 -7.60 4.98
CA PRO A 49 -7.78 -6.38 5.69
C PRO A 49 -9.23 -6.41 6.18
N MET A 50 -9.46 -5.80 7.34
CA MET A 50 -10.76 -5.76 8.02
C MET A 50 -11.41 -4.38 7.97
N GLU A 51 -10.81 -3.43 7.28
CA GLU A 51 -11.31 -2.08 7.09
C GLU A 51 -11.24 -1.68 5.61
N GLY A 52 -11.96 -0.62 5.25
CA GLY A 52 -12.03 -0.14 3.88
C GLY A 52 -13.09 -0.85 3.02
N PRO A 53 -13.16 -0.52 1.73
CA PRO A 53 -14.22 -1.01 0.83
C PRO A 53 -14.17 -2.52 0.57
N TRP A 54 -13.01 -3.17 0.79
CA TRP A 54 -12.77 -4.59 0.50
C TRP A 54 -12.62 -5.43 1.78
N ALA A 55 -13.04 -4.87 2.92
CA ALA A 55 -12.89 -5.50 4.24
C ALA A 55 -13.50 -6.90 4.32
N GLY A 56 -12.72 -7.83 4.85
CA GLY A 56 -13.15 -9.20 5.08
C GLY A 56 -13.36 -10.07 3.84
N LEU A 57 -13.02 -9.57 2.64
CA LEU A 57 -13.15 -10.33 1.39
C LEU A 57 -11.93 -11.20 1.07
N GLY A 58 -10.87 -11.12 1.87
CA GLY A 58 -9.63 -11.86 1.64
C GLY A 58 -8.79 -11.36 0.47
N TYR A 59 -9.02 -10.12 0.02
CA TYR A 59 -8.19 -9.47 -0.99
C TYR A 59 -7.04 -8.72 -0.33
N PRO A 60 -5.78 -9.01 -0.70
CA PRO A 60 -4.64 -8.32 -0.13
C PRO A 60 -4.62 -6.82 -0.42
N GLU A 61 -4.22 -6.04 0.57
CA GLU A 61 -4.06 -4.59 0.48
C GLU A 61 -2.61 -4.17 0.68
N ILE A 62 -2.12 -3.30 -0.18
CA ILE A 62 -0.88 -2.56 0.03
C ILE A 62 -1.21 -1.34 0.89
N VAL A 63 -0.74 -1.34 2.14
CA VAL A 63 -1.09 -0.29 3.11
C VAL A 63 0.01 0.75 3.30
N ASP A 64 1.25 0.44 2.99
CA ASP A 64 2.37 1.37 3.06
C ASP A 64 3.41 1.03 1.99
N LEU A 65 3.68 1.98 1.12
CA LEU A 65 4.74 1.91 0.11
C LEU A 65 5.59 3.18 0.21
N THR A 66 6.71 3.07 0.90
CA THR A 66 7.60 4.20 1.13
C THR A 66 8.96 3.96 0.51
N VAL A 67 9.40 4.91 -0.30
CA VAL A 67 10.75 4.98 -0.86
C VAL A 67 11.47 6.17 -0.24
N PHE A 68 12.55 5.92 0.50
CA PHE A 68 13.32 6.99 1.12
C PHE A 68 13.82 8.00 0.07
N PHE A 69 13.78 9.27 0.43
CA PHE A 69 14.06 10.37 -0.50
C PHE A 69 15.39 10.23 -1.23
N HIS A 70 16.45 9.84 -0.52
CA HIS A 70 17.82 9.75 -1.07
C HIS A 70 18.03 8.61 -2.07
N VAL A 71 17.09 7.65 -2.15
CA VAL A 71 17.15 6.50 -3.07
C VAL A 71 16.00 6.47 -4.08
N ARG A 72 15.24 7.55 -4.16
CA ARG A 72 14.14 7.68 -5.14
C ARG A 72 14.70 7.76 -6.57
N ASN A 73 13.82 7.51 -7.56
CA ASN A 73 14.12 7.54 -8.99
C ASN A 73 15.13 6.48 -9.47
N LYS A 74 15.31 5.41 -8.71
CA LYS A 74 16.15 4.25 -9.05
C LYS A 74 15.35 2.98 -9.39
N GLY A 75 14.02 3.12 -9.54
CA GLY A 75 13.14 1.99 -9.86
C GLY A 75 12.78 1.09 -8.67
N ILE A 76 13.15 1.46 -7.44
CA ILE A 76 12.93 0.63 -6.24
C ILE A 76 11.44 0.46 -5.95
N GLY A 77 10.63 1.50 -6.10
CA GLY A 77 9.17 1.41 -5.93
C GLY A 77 8.53 0.36 -6.85
N ASN A 78 8.95 0.30 -8.12
CA ASN A 78 8.47 -0.73 -9.04
C ASN A 78 8.93 -2.13 -8.66
N LYS A 79 10.16 -2.28 -8.17
CA LYS A 79 10.67 -3.58 -7.69
C LYS A 79 9.91 -4.07 -6.46
N LEU A 80 9.59 -3.17 -5.52
CA LEU A 80 8.75 -3.49 -4.38
C LEU A 80 7.36 -3.94 -4.84
N MET A 81 6.75 -3.24 -5.77
CA MET A 81 5.47 -3.60 -6.34
C MET A 81 5.49 -4.97 -7.03
N ASP A 82 6.57 -5.30 -7.74
CA ASP A 82 6.72 -6.62 -8.37
C ASP A 82 6.66 -7.75 -7.33
N VAL A 83 7.39 -7.58 -6.22
CA VAL A 83 7.41 -8.59 -5.13
C VAL A 83 6.06 -8.67 -4.42
N VAL A 84 5.46 -7.52 -4.09
CA VAL A 84 4.14 -7.47 -3.44
C VAL A 84 3.06 -8.15 -4.27
N GLU A 85 3.01 -7.86 -5.55
CA GLU A 85 2.06 -8.50 -6.46
C GLU A 85 2.29 -10.01 -6.57
N GLN A 86 3.55 -10.47 -6.59
CA GLN A 86 3.89 -11.90 -6.58
C GLN A 86 3.45 -12.59 -5.28
N GLU A 87 3.65 -11.96 -4.12
CA GLU A 87 3.20 -12.50 -2.84
C GLU A 87 1.67 -12.53 -2.74
N ALA A 88 1.00 -11.46 -3.16
CA ALA A 88 -0.46 -11.41 -3.20
C ALA A 88 -1.06 -12.49 -4.11
N ALA A 89 -0.43 -12.75 -5.27
CA ALA A 89 -0.89 -13.75 -6.24
C ALA A 89 -0.86 -15.19 -5.69
N LYS A 90 -0.13 -15.45 -4.60
CA LYS A 90 -0.13 -16.76 -3.95
C LYS A 90 -1.43 -17.06 -3.20
N VAL A 91 -2.18 -16.02 -2.83
CA VAL A 91 -3.38 -16.14 -1.98
C VAL A 91 -4.64 -15.53 -2.60
N SER A 92 -4.52 -14.73 -3.65
CA SER A 92 -5.65 -14.02 -4.27
C SER A 92 -5.39 -13.74 -5.76
N ASP A 93 -6.45 -13.59 -6.52
CA ASP A 93 -6.41 -13.08 -7.90
C ASP A 93 -6.62 -11.56 -7.99
N MET A 94 -6.80 -10.91 -6.86
CA MET A 94 -7.01 -9.47 -6.75
C MET A 94 -6.09 -8.87 -5.69
N ILE A 95 -5.64 -7.64 -5.94
CA ILE A 95 -4.92 -6.81 -4.99
C ILE A 95 -5.45 -5.39 -5.07
N TYR A 96 -5.45 -4.67 -3.95
CA TYR A 96 -5.86 -3.29 -3.94
C TYR A 96 -4.97 -2.41 -3.04
N LEU A 97 -5.14 -1.12 -3.15
CA LEU A 97 -4.45 -0.11 -2.36
C LEU A 97 -5.30 1.16 -2.24
N ALA A 98 -4.97 1.99 -1.28
CA ALA A 98 -5.45 3.36 -1.20
C ALA A 98 -4.34 4.33 -1.56
N VAL A 99 -4.65 5.37 -2.32
CA VAL A 99 -3.71 6.43 -2.67
C VAL A 99 -4.28 7.79 -2.35
N GLY A 100 -3.46 8.67 -1.78
CA GLY A 100 -3.83 10.07 -1.54
C GLY A 100 -4.10 10.81 -2.85
N VAL A 101 -4.96 11.81 -2.81
CA VAL A 101 -5.37 12.55 -4.00
C VAL A 101 -4.66 13.89 -4.17
N HIS A 102 -3.96 14.40 -3.15
CA HIS A 102 -3.18 15.62 -3.29
C HIS A 102 -1.89 15.41 -4.10
N SER A 103 -1.29 16.50 -4.58
CA SER A 103 -0.15 16.48 -5.51
C SER A 103 1.08 15.74 -5.01
N GLY A 104 1.26 15.60 -3.70
CA GLY A 104 2.36 14.82 -3.10
C GLY A 104 2.34 13.34 -3.49
N TYR A 105 1.17 12.80 -3.84
CA TYR A 105 0.99 11.41 -4.29
C TYR A 105 0.99 11.25 -5.82
N GLY A 106 1.23 12.32 -6.58
CA GLY A 106 1.15 12.27 -8.04
C GLY A 106 2.05 11.23 -8.70
N ALA A 107 3.26 11.04 -8.21
CA ALA A 107 4.19 10.02 -8.70
C ALA A 107 3.67 8.60 -8.42
N ALA A 108 3.15 8.35 -7.22
CA ALA A 108 2.55 7.08 -6.84
C ALA A 108 1.30 6.77 -7.68
N GLN A 109 0.41 7.73 -7.86
CA GLN A 109 -0.77 7.61 -8.73
C GLN A 109 -0.38 7.14 -10.14
N ARG A 110 0.66 7.75 -10.74
CA ARG A 110 1.15 7.36 -12.07
C ARG A 110 1.68 5.93 -12.11
N ILE A 111 2.43 5.51 -11.09
CA ILE A 111 2.98 4.15 -11.00
C ILE A 111 1.83 3.15 -10.95
N TYR A 112 0.83 3.36 -10.11
CA TYR A 112 -0.29 2.44 -9.96
C TYR A 112 -1.10 2.31 -11.25
N VAL A 113 -1.44 3.43 -11.90
CA VAL A 113 -2.14 3.40 -13.18
C VAL A 113 -1.33 2.67 -14.26
N LYS A 114 -0.03 2.93 -14.37
CA LYS A 114 0.86 2.23 -15.33
C LYS A 114 0.97 0.74 -15.06
N ARG A 115 0.80 0.31 -13.81
CA ARG A 115 0.80 -1.10 -13.41
C ARG A 115 -0.57 -1.77 -13.57
N GLY A 116 -1.59 -1.05 -14.01
CA GLY A 116 -2.91 -1.57 -14.28
C GLY A 116 -3.90 -1.49 -13.11
N TYR A 117 -3.57 -0.74 -12.06
CA TYR A 117 -4.56 -0.43 -11.03
C TYR A 117 -5.56 0.57 -11.56
N ILE A 118 -6.83 0.31 -11.29
CA ILE A 118 -7.94 1.18 -11.65
C ILE A 118 -8.74 1.55 -10.40
N PRO A 119 -9.41 2.73 -10.37
CA PRO A 119 -10.34 3.06 -9.28
C PRO A 119 -11.37 1.95 -9.07
N ASP A 120 -11.70 1.67 -7.82
CA ASP A 120 -12.57 0.55 -7.43
C ASP A 120 -14.08 0.85 -7.49
N ASP A 121 -14.46 2.00 -8.04
CA ASP A 121 -15.85 2.47 -8.16
C ASP A 121 -16.50 2.95 -6.84
N SER A 122 -15.78 2.92 -5.72
CA SER A 122 -16.31 3.41 -4.44
C SER A 122 -16.17 4.93 -4.24
N GLY A 123 -15.45 5.62 -5.13
CA GLY A 123 -15.21 7.06 -5.03
C GLY A 123 -14.16 7.43 -3.98
N VAL A 124 -14.29 8.63 -3.44
CA VAL A 124 -13.32 9.18 -2.49
C VAL A 124 -13.69 8.81 -1.07
N TRP A 125 -12.69 8.46 -0.28
CA TRP A 125 -12.80 8.15 1.14
C TRP A 125 -12.06 9.21 1.98
N TYR A 126 -12.61 9.54 3.13
CA TYR A 126 -12.03 10.48 4.07
C TYR A 126 -12.16 9.97 5.50
N GLN A 127 -11.03 9.90 6.20
CA GLN A 127 -10.96 9.38 7.57
C GLN A 127 -11.65 8.01 7.74
N GLY A 128 -11.35 7.09 6.81
CA GLY A 128 -11.83 5.71 6.85
C GLY A 128 -13.31 5.52 6.46
N LYS A 129 -13.96 6.54 5.92
CA LYS A 129 -15.35 6.47 5.47
C LYS A 129 -15.50 6.98 4.05
N GLN A 130 -16.40 6.37 3.30
CA GLN A 130 -16.79 6.85 1.99
C GLN A 130 -17.36 8.28 2.12
N LEU A 131 -16.82 9.20 1.31
CA LEU A 131 -17.19 10.60 1.37
C LEU A 131 -18.38 10.86 0.46
N GLU A 132 -19.44 11.41 1.02
CA GLU A 132 -20.62 11.81 0.24
C GLU A 132 -20.34 13.03 -0.61
N GLN A 133 -21.09 13.19 -1.68
CA GLN A 133 -21.03 14.38 -2.53
C GLN A 133 -21.31 15.64 -1.70
N TYR A 134 -20.51 16.67 -1.88
CA TYR A 134 -20.55 17.94 -1.13
C TYR A 134 -20.21 17.88 0.35
N ALA A 135 -19.81 16.73 0.87
CA ALA A 135 -19.34 16.65 2.25
C ALA A 135 -18.02 17.40 2.44
N PRO A 136 -17.83 18.08 3.59
CA PRO A 136 -16.59 18.78 3.86
C PRO A 136 -15.44 17.81 4.09
N CYS A 137 -14.26 18.16 3.58
CA CYS A 137 -13.02 17.40 3.80
C CYS A 137 -11.78 18.31 3.71
N CYS A 138 -10.63 17.78 4.09
CA CYS A 138 -9.34 18.41 3.85
C CYS A 138 -8.56 17.60 2.80
N ASN A 139 -7.83 18.29 1.93
CA ASN A 139 -6.94 17.66 0.96
C ASN A 139 -5.61 17.27 1.64
N ASN A 140 -5.68 16.33 2.54
CA ASN A 140 -4.58 15.78 3.35
C ASN A 140 -4.38 14.27 3.08
N ASP A 141 -3.56 13.60 3.90
CA ASP A 141 -3.26 12.19 3.74
C ASP A 141 -4.43 11.24 4.04
N ASP A 142 -5.49 11.75 4.68
CA ASP A 142 -6.71 10.98 4.97
C ASP A 142 -7.72 10.98 3.80
N LEU A 143 -7.48 11.78 2.77
CA LEU A 143 -8.34 11.85 1.58
C LEU A 143 -7.79 10.88 0.52
N LEU A 144 -8.49 9.79 0.30
CA LEU A 144 -7.99 8.62 -0.41
C LEU A 144 -8.90 8.19 -1.57
N LEU A 145 -8.27 7.63 -2.59
CA LEU A 145 -8.92 6.89 -3.66
C LEU A 145 -8.45 5.42 -3.59
N PHE A 146 -9.39 4.50 -3.52
CA PHE A 146 -9.07 3.07 -3.58
C PHE A 146 -8.96 2.61 -5.03
N MET A 147 -7.93 1.80 -5.28
CA MET A 147 -7.66 1.24 -6.60
C MET A 147 -7.42 -0.25 -6.47
N SER A 148 -7.80 -1.00 -7.49
CA SER A 148 -7.62 -2.45 -7.53
C SER A 148 -7.01 -2.92 -8.84
N LYS A 149 -6.41 -4.10 -8.78
CA LYS A 149 -5.82 -4.78 -9.95
C LYS A 149 -6.10 -6.27 -9.86
N LYS A 150 -6.45 -6.87 -10.99
CA LYS A 150 -6.45 -8.32 -11.14
C LYS A 150 -5.02 -8.81 -11.40
N LEU A 151 -4.60 -9.79 -10.61
CA LEU A 151 -3.28 -10.41 -10.69
C LEU A 151 -3.19 -11.52 -11.73
#